data_77e321749d24fdddb9d8891e37c5bd6d
#
_entry.id   77e321749d24fdddb9d8891e37c5bd6d
#
_cell.length_a   1.000
_cell.length_b   1.000
_cell.length_c   1.000
_cell.angle_alpha   90.00
_cell.angle_beta   90.00
_cell.angle_gamma   90.00
#
_symmetry.space_group_name_H-M   'P 1'
#
loop_
_entity.id
_entity.type
_entity.pdbx_description
1 polymer ?
#
loop_
_entity_poly.entity_id
_entity_poly.type
_entity_poly.pdbx_seq_one_letter_code
_entity_poly.pdbx_strand_id
1 'polypeptide(L)'
;MNLFAFRKDTEKSSDLLFSRNYLAKLILPLVAEQFLAMTIGACDQVMVSSIGEAGISGVSLVDQFSQLMIQLFAAFATGGAVVSSQYLGHKSPEKARLAAKQLMNISLFVSFLFVALCLPFRVWLLRAVYGKVGKDVMASALTYFVWTVLSFPFLAVYNSSAALFRSMGNSKLSLKVSIFMNILNIVGNAVLIYGAKIGIAGAGISTLVSRAGGAIVLFAFLCKKNDSDVYLENIQKPEINIPMIRRILSVGVPSGIENSVFHIGKTLVQAFLSGFGTAAIAANAITNTVASFSNIPGNAIGLGSVTVVGQCIGADKKKQAVQYGSLLMKITYLSMFAVSALIFIFTPFLVGLFKLSDEARVLASGITRTCMIANSVLWPMAFTMPNVLRAAGDVKFTMIVSNISMWAFRVLFSYLISHYILLCKPSASHLALYGVWFGMYLDWVFRGALFFIRFKNRKWLDKKII
;
A
#
# COMPACT_ATOMS: atom_id res chain seq x y z
N MET A 1 -9.26 -17.20 -22.31
CA MET A 1 -9.68 -17.82 -21.02
C MET A 1 -10.44 -16.76 -20.20
N ASN A 2 -11.71 -17.00 -19.87
CA ASN A 2 -12.60 -15.98 -19.29
C ASN A 2 -12.31 -15.86 -17.77
N LEU A 3 -11.38 -14.98 -17.40
CA LEU A 3 -10.89 -14.77 -16.03
C LEU A 3 -12.00 -14.50 -14.99
N PHE A 4 -13.14 -14.00 -15.43
CA PHE A 4 -14.28 -13.62 -14.57
C PHE A 4 -15.44 -14.64 -14.63
N ALA A 5 -15.16 -15.93 -14.94
CA ALA A 5 -16.20 -16.94 -15.01
C ALA A 5 -16.67 -17.40 -13.62
N PHE A 6 -17.95 -17.21 -13.32
CA PHE A 6 -18.60 -17.87 -12.19
C PHE A 6 -18.81 -19.37 -12.50
N ARG A 7 -18.64 -20.23 -11.49
CA ARG A 7 -19.09 -21.62 -11.59
C ARG A 7 -20.60 -21.63 -11.73
N LYS A 8 -21.13 -22.45 -12.61
CA LYS A 8 -22.54 -22.49 -13.05
C LYS A 8 -23.57 -22.86 -11.96
N ASP A 9 -23.19 -22.87 -10.69
CA ASP A 9 -24.07 -23.34 -9.61
C ASP A 9 -24.84 -22.15 -8.96
N THR A 10 -26.12 -22.08 -9.26
CA THR A 10 -27.27 -21.75 -8.42
C THR A 10 -27.81 -20.36 -8.25
N GLU A 11 -27.34 -19.31 -8.93
CA GLU A 11 -28.15 -18.09 -9.02
C GLU A 11 -28.29 -17.63 -10.48
N LYS A 12 -29.53 -17.29 -10.90
CA LYS A 12 -29.77 -16.70 -12.22
C LYS A 12 -28.91 -15.45 -12.35
N SER A 13 -28.32 -15.23 -13.49
CA SER A 13 -27.45 -14.09 -13.81
C SER A 13 -28.06 -12.71 -13.47
N SER A 14 -29.38 -12.64 -13.31
CA SER A 14 -30.15 -11.45 -12.94
C SER A 14 -30.02 -11.02 -11.46
N ASP A 15 -29.59 -11.91 -10.55
CA ASP A 15 -29.56 -11.63 -9.11
C ASP A 15 -28.18 -11.18 -8.60
N LEU A 16 -27.18 -11.21 -9.46
CA LEU A 16 -25.81 -10.81 -9.09
C LEU A 16 -25.69 -9.29 -8.95
N LEU A 17 -25.10 -8.82 -7.84
CA LEU A 17 -24.85 -7.40 -7.59
C LEU A 17 -23.91 -6.77 -8.62
N PHE A 18 -22.92 -7.52 -9.09
CA PHE A 18 -21.90 -7.02 -9.99
C PHE A 18 -21.73 -7.91 -11.22
N SER A 19 -21.76 -7.29 -12.40
CA SER A 19 -21.44 -7.95 -13.64
C SER A 19 -19.92 -8.16 -13.80
N ARG A 20 -19.52 -9.09 -14.66
CA ARG A 20 -18.09 -9.29 -14.99
C ARG A 20 -17.45 -8.03 -15.57
N ASN A 21 -18.18 -7.31 -16.39
CA ASN A 21 -17.71 -6.04 -16.97
C ASN A 21 -17.48 -4.97 -15.91
N TYR A 22 -18.32 -4.92 -14.86
CA TYR A 22 -18.13 -4.04 -13.73
C TYR A 22 -16.83 -4.36 -12.99
N LEU A 23 -16.58 -5.65 -12.68
CA LEU A 23 -15.33 -6.07 -12.00
C LEU A 23 -14.09 -5.72 -12.82
N ALA A 24 -14.12 -5.93 -14.14
CA ALA A 24 -13.02 -5.54 -15.00
C ALA A 24 -12.80 -4.01 -15.03
N LYS A 25 -13.90 -3.24 -15.16
CA LYS A 25 -13.85 -1.77 -15.12
C LYS A 25 -13.39 -1.21 -13.77
N LEU A 26 -13.56 -1.94 -12.68
CA LEU A 26 -13.05 -1.59 -11.36
C LEU A 26 -11.57 -1.96 -11.20
N ILE A 27 -11.17 -3.19 -11.56
CA ILE A 27 -9.85 -3.75 -11.24
C ILE A 27 -8.77 -3.27 -12.22
N LEU A 28 -9.04 -3.21 -13.53
CA LEU A 28 -8.02 -2.83 -14.51
C LEU A 28 -7.43 -1.42 -14.27
N PRO A 29 -8.24 -0.38 -13.98
CA PRO A 29 -7.67 0.92 -13.62
C PRO A 29 -6.83 0.87 -12.34
N LEU A 30 -7.18 0.05 -11.34
CA LEU A 30 -6.39 -0.10 -10.13
C LEU A 30 -5.04 -0.77 -10.39
N VAL A 31 -4.98 -1.76 -11.28
CA VAL A 31 -3.72 -2.37 -11.73
C VAL A 31 -2.83 -1.32 -12.39
N ALA A 32 -3.41 -0.52 -13.29
CA ALA A 32 -2.68 0.57 -13.96
C ALA A 32 -2.20 1.64 -12.96
N GLU A 33 -3.04 2.01 -11.98
CA GLU A 33 -2.69 2.96 -10.92
C GLU A 33 -1.50 2.46 -10.08
N GLN A 34 -1.52 1.17 -9.68
CA GLN A 34 -0.42 0.57 -8.91
C GLN A 34 0.88 0.49 -9.72
N PHE A 35 0.79 0.14 -11.00
CA PHE A 35 1.95 0.10 -11.89
C PHE A 35 2.57 1.49 -12.07
N LEU A 36 1.75 2.50 -12.33
CA LEU A 36 2.20 3.89 -12.45
C LEU A 36 2.85 4.40 -11.17
N ALA A 37 2.25 4.13 -10.01
CA ALA A 37 2.79 4.56 -8.72
C ALA A 37 4.22 4.02 -8.49
N MET A 38 4.50 2.78 -8.89
CA MET A 38 5.84 2.20 -8.79
C MET A 38 6.83 2.80 -9.79
N THR A 39 6.41 2.93 -11.05
CA THR A 39 7.29 3.47 -12.11
C THR A 39 7.70 4.91 -11.83
N ILE A 40 6.76 5.72 -11.32
CA ILE A 40 7.01 7.14 -11.05
C ILE A 40 7.89 7.31 -9.82
N GLY A 41 7.72 6.49 -8.79
CA GLY A 41 8.65 6.49 -7.66
C GLY A 41 10.10 6.23 -8.09
N ALA A 42 10.30 5.35 -9.07
CA ALA A 42 11.62 5.11 -9.65
C ALA A 42 12.13 6.32 -10.47
N CYS A 43 11.27 6.95 -11.27
CA CYS A 43 11.62 8.17 -12.03
C CYS A 43 12.01 9.32 -11.09
N ASP A 44 11.26 9.52 -10.01
CA ASP A 44 11.53 10.56 -9.02
C ASP A 44 12.91 10.39 -8.38
N GLN A 45 13.25 9.16 -7.97
CA GLN A 45 14.57 8.83 -7.44
C GLN A 45 15.71 9.11 -8.45
N VAL A 46 15.50 8.79 -9.72
CA VAL A 46 16.49 9.09 -10.78
C VAL A 46 16.67 10.59 -10.96
N MET A 47 15.59 11.37 -10.94
CA MET A 47 15.67 12.83 -11.07
C MET A 47 16.38 13.47 -9.87
N VAL A 48 16.06 13.01 -8.66
CA VAL A 48 16.72 13.47 -7.42
C VAL A 48 18.19 13.09 -7.36
N SER A 49 18.59 11.95 -7.94
CA SER A 49 20.00 11.52 -7.95
C SER A 49 20.93 12.51 -8.66
N SER A 50 20.39 13.31 -9.58
CA SER A 50 21.17 14.36 -10.28
C SER A 50 21.61 15.52 -9.37
N ILE A 51 21.02 15.65 -8.18
CA ILE A 51 21.35 16.73 -7.21
C ILE A 51 22.65 16.40 -6.44
N GLY A 52 23.08 15.12 -6.46
CA GLY A 52 24.28 14.63 -5.77
C GLY A 52 23.99 13.70 -4.62
N GLU A 53 25.05 13.07 -4.09
CA GLU A 53 24.95 12.00 -3.07
C GLU A 53 24.29 12.47 -1.77
N ALA A 54 24.63 13.66 -1.28
CA ALA A 54 24.02 14.24 -0.08
C ALA A 54 22.53 14.50 -0.26
N GLY A 55 22.12 14.89 -1.49
CA GLY A 55 20.74 15.14 -1.86
C GLY A 55 19.90 13.88 -1.84
N ILE A 56 20.29 12.87 -2.58
CA ILE A 56 19.55 11.60 -2.66
C ILE A 56 19.47 10.90 -1.29
N SER A 57 20.57 10.96 -0.51
CA SER A 57 20.59 10.41 0.84
C SER A 57 19.60 11.12 1.75
N GLY A 58 19.58 12.46 1.74
CA GLY A 58 18.64 13.26 2.52
C GLY A 58 17.18 12.98 2.16
N VAL A 59 16.85 12.90 0.87
CA VAL A 59 15.51 12.55 0.39
C VAL A 59 15.13 11.13 0.83
N SER A 60 16.02 10.16 0.71
CA SER A 60 15.76 8.77 1.10
C SER A 60 15.43 8.62 2.59
N LEU A 61 16.08 9.38 3.47
CA LEU A 61 15.77 9.40 4.91
C LEU A 61 14.36 9.91 5.17
N VAL A 62 13.99 11.01 4.51
CA VAL A 62 12.65 11.61 4.65
C VAL A 62 11.57 10.71 4.04
N ASP A 63 11.86 10.03 2.95
CA ASP A 63 10.93 9.10 2.32
C ASP A 63 10.61 7.91 3.23
N GLN A 64 11.58 7.39 3.98
CA GLN A 64 11.31 6.34 4.97
C GLN A 64 10.31 6.81 6.04
N PHE A 65 10.47 8.04 6.55
CA PHE A 65 9.51 8.63 7.47
C PHE A 65 8.15 8.86 6.81
N SER A 66 8.14 9.38 5.59
CA SER A 66 6.93 9.67 4.82
C SER A 66 6.12 8.41 4.53
N GLN A 67 6.77 7.25 4.29
CA GLN A 67 6.08 5.99 4.08
C GLN A 67 5.21 5.58 5.26
N LEU A 68 5.64 5.83 6.50
CA LEU A 68 4.81 5.58 7.69
C LEU A 68 3.53 6.44 7.66
N MET A 69 3.66 7.71 7.29
CA MET A 69 2.53 8.64 7.20
C MET A 69 1.58 8.28 6.05
N ILE A 70 2.12 7.92 4.91
CA ILE A 70 1.34 7.43 3.75
C ILE A 70 0.50 6.22 4.16
N GLN A 71 1.08 5.26 4.87
CA GLN A 71 0.37 4.06 5.33
C GLN A 71 -0.70 4.37 6.36
N LEU A 72 -0.47 5.34 7.23
CA LEU A 72 -1.46 5.79 8.21
C LEU A 72 -2.68 6.43 7.51
N PHE A 73 -2.46 7.36 6.58
CA PHE A 73 -3.54 7.98 5.80
C PHE A 73 -4.27 6.96 4.92
N ALA A 74 -3.56 6.01 4.32
CA ALA A 74 -4.17 4.91 3.57
C ALA A 74 -5.04 4.00 4.45
N ALA A 75 -4.67 3.80 5.71
CA ALA A 75 -5.46 3.03 6.67
C ALA A 75 -6.75 3.75 7.06
N PHE A 76 -6.73 5.06 7.32
CA PHE A 76 -7.96 5.84 7.53
C PHE A 76 -8.84 5.84 6.29
N ALA A 77 -8.26 6.03 5.11
CA ALA A 77 -8.97 5.94 3.84
C ALA A 77 -9.64 4.57 3.64
N THR A 78 -8.95 3.48 4.01
CA THR A 78 -9.53 2.12 4.00
C THR A 78 -10.71 2.01 4.96
N GLY A 79 -10.60 2.57 6.17
CA GLY A 79 -11.70 2.62 7.14
C GLY A 79 -12.95 3.29 6.57
N GLY A 80 -12.76 4.47 5.97
CA GLY A 80 -13.84 5.20 5.30
C GLY A 80 -14.42 4.45 4.10
N ALA A 81 -13.57 3.83 3.28
CA ALA A 81 -14.00 3.04 2.13
C ALA A 81 -14.84 1.83 2.53
N VAL A 82 -14.46 1.10 3.59
CA VAL A 82 -15.23 -0.04 4.10
C VAL A 82 -16.62 0.42 4.57
N VAL A 83 -16.67 1.46 5.43
CA VAL A 83 -17.95 1.97 5.95
C VAL A 83 -18.83 2.51 4.83
N SER A 84 -18.26 3.31 3.91
CA SER A 84 -18.99 3.85 2.76
C SER A 84 -19.50 2.74 1.82
N SER A 85 -18.66 1.73 1.52
CA SER A 85 -19.08 0.58 0.69
C SER A 85 -20.23 -0.19 1.31
N GLN A 86 -20.21 -0.42 2.63
CA GLN A 86 -21.31 -1.12 3.31
C GLN A 86 -22.60 -0.29 3.28
N TYR A 87 -22.55 1.04 3.49
CA TYR A 87 -23.74 1.89 3.37
C TYR A 87 -24.28 1.98 1.95
N LEU A 88 -23.40 2.01 0.93
CA LEU A 88 -23.82 1.96 -0.47
C LEU A 88 -24.53 0.63 -0.78
N GLY A 89 -23.98 -0.48 -0.31
CA GLY A 89 -24.63 -1.79 -0.43
C GLY A 89 -25.99 -1.85 0.28
N HIS A 90 -26.11 -1.19 1.44
CA HIS A 90 -27.36 -1.08 2.20
C HIS A 90 -28.36 -0.09 1.57
N LYS A 91 -28.06 0.51 0.41
CA LYS A 91 -28.88 1.52 -0.26
C LYS A 91 -29.19 2.73 0.62
N SER A 92 -28.24 3.16 1.43
CA SER A 92 -28.31 4.33 2.31
C SER A 92 -27.27 5.39 1.91
N PRO A 93 -27.49 6.10 0.77
CA PRO A 93 -26.49 7.06 0.25
C PRO A 93 -26.26 8.23 1.21
N GLU A 94 -27.27 8.66 1.96
CA GLU A 94 -27.14 9.73 2.98
C GLU A 94 -26.11 9.37 4.06
N LYS A 95 -26.17 8.14 4.59
CA LYS A 95 -25.21 7.67 5.58
C LYS A 95 -23.81 7.46 4.96
N ALA A 96 -23.74 7.08 3.68
CA ALA A 96 -22.48 7.01 2.96
C ALA A 96 -21.84 8.40 2.76
N ARG A 97 -22.65 9.45 2.47
CA ARG A 97 -22.20 10.86 2.41
C ARG A 97 -21.71 11.34 3.77
N LEU A 98 -22.45 11.02 4.84
CA LEU A 98 -22.02 11.33 6.19
C LEU A 98 -20.67 10.65 6.51
N ALA A 99 -20.51 9.39 6.16
CA ALA A 99 -19.22 8.68 6.32
C ALA A 99 -18.09 9.35 5.54
N ALA A 100 -18.36 9.78 4.30
CA ALA A 100 -17.39 10.51 3.49
C ALA A 100 -16.98 11.83 4.13
N LYS A 101 -17.95 12.61 4.65
CA LYS A 101 -17.69 13.87 5.35
C LYS A 101 -16.84 13.65 6.62
N GLN A 102 -17.19 12.65 7.43
CA GLN A 102 -16.43 12.34 8.64
C GLN A 102 -15.02 11.81 8.33
N LEU A 103 -14.87 10.99 7.28
CA LEU A 103 -13.54 10.55 6.82
C LEU A 103 -12.66 11.75 6.46
N MET A 104 -13.20 12.70 5.71
CA MET A 104 -12.47 13.90 5.29
C MET A 104 -12.06 14.74 6.51
N ASN A 105 -12.99 14.95 7.46
CA ASN A 105 -12.71 15.70 8.70
C ASN A 105 -11.60 15.05 9.52
N ILE A 106 -11.66 13.72 9.73
CA ILE A 106 -10.62 13.00 10.48
C ILE A 106 -9.27 13.10 9.77
N SER A 107 -9.26 12.85 8.45
CA SER A 107 -8.03 12.85 7.68
C SER A 107 -7.36 14.22 7.68
N LEU A 108 -8.13 15.29 7.54
CA LEU A 108 -7.61 16.67 7.65
C LEU A 108 -7.14 16.96 9.08
N PHE A 109 -7.94 16.64 10.09
CA PHE A 109 -7.56 16.89 11.49
C PHE A 109 -6.24 16.20 11.84
N VAL A 110 -6.13 14.91 11.54
CA VAL A 110 -4.92 14.14 11.82
C VAL A 110 -3.73 14.67 11.01
N SER A 111 -3.91 15.01 9.75
CA SER A 111 -2.82 15.53 8.92
C SER A 111 -2.32 16.89 9.40
N PHE A 112 -3.22 17.80 9.80
CA PHE A 112 -2.82 19.09 10.39
C PHE A 112 -2.15 18.93 11.75
N LEU A 113 -2.61 17.96 12.57
CA LEU A 113 -1.94 17.63 13.81
C LEU A 113 -0.49 17.17 13.57
N PHE A 114 -0.27 16.32 12.56
CA PHE A 114 1.08 15.90 12.17
C PHE A 114 1.93 17.08 11.66
N VAL A 115 1.37 17.96 10.85
CA VAL A 115 2.08 19.18 10.41
C VAL A 115 2.49 20.02 11.61
N ALA A 116 1.55 20.28 12.54
CA ALA A 116 1.77 21.09 13.74
C ALA A 116 2.83 20.48 14.69
N LEU A 117 2.93 19.15 14.73
CA LEU A 117 3.93 18.46 15.55
C LEU A 117 5.28 18.33 14.81
N CYS A 118 5.27 17.95 13.54
CA CYS A 118 6.50 17.65 12.81
C CYS A 118 7.30 18.88 12.42
N LEU A 119 6.66 20.00 12.05
CA LEU A 119 7.39 21.18 11.60
C LEU A 119 8.20 21.87 12.70
N PRO A 120 7.65 22.16 13.91
CA PRO A 120 8.44 22.75 14.98
C PRO A 120 9.57 21.84 15.46
N PHE A 121 9.28 20.54 15.55
CA PHE A 121 10.22 19.55 16.08
C PHE A 121 11.08 18.87 15.00
N ARG A 122 11.09 19.37 13.75
CA ARG A 122 11.78 18.74 12.60
C ARG A 122 13.24 18.42 12.86
N VAL A 123 13.98 19.34 13.48
CA VAL A 123 15.41 19.15 13.76
C VAL A 123 15.61 18.06 14.80
N TRP A 124 14.81 18.06 15.85
CA TRP A 124 14.87 17.06 16.91
C TRP A 124 14.47 15.67 16.37
N LEU A 125 13.38 15.59 15.62
CA LEU A 125 12.90 14.33 15.02
C LEU A 125 13.95 13.68 14.11
N LEU A 126 14.51 14.45 13.17
CA LEU A 126 15.51 13.90 12.25
C LEU A 126 16.82 13.56 12.96
N ARG A 127 17.25 14.36 13.95
CA ARG A 127 18.44 14.04 14.75
C ARG A 127 18.24 12.84 15.67
N ALA A 128 17.06 12.69 16.26
CA ALA A 128 16.76 11.54 17.11
C ALA A 128 16.80 10.22 16.34
N VAL A 129 16.33 10.23 15.08
CA VAL A 129 16.29 9.02 14.24
C VAL A 129 17.62 8.82 13.48
N TYR A 130 18.24 9.90 13.00
CA TYR A 130 19.36 9.87 12.05
C TYR A 130 20.59 10.66 12.53
N GLY A 131 20.79 10.81 13.82
CA GLY A 131 21.81 11.71 14.41
C GLY A 131 23.27 11.48 14.03
N LYS A 132 23.60 10.32 13.46
CA LYS A 132 24.96 9.96 13.02
C LYS A 132 25.24 10.30 11.55
N VAL A 133 24.35 11.02 10.87
CA VAL A 133 24.45 11.35 9.45
C VAL A 133 25.26 12.64 9.25
N GLY A 134 25.99 12.75 8.13
CA GLY A 134 26.78 13.93 7.77
C GLY A 134 25.96 15.22 7.73
N LYS A 135 26.59 16.36 8.02
CA LYS A 135 25.92 17.67 8.08
C LYS A 135 25.18 18.04 6.81
N ASP A 136 25.78 17.75 5.63
CA ASP A 136 25.20 18.08 4.31
C ASP A 136 23.96 17.24 4.02
N VAL A 137 23.99 15.96 4.38
CA VAL A 137 22.82 15.05 4.26
C VAL A 137 21.70 15.49 5.19
N MET A 138 22.02 15.90 6.44
CA MET A 138 21.05 16.40 7.39
C MET A 138 20.41 17.72 6.91
N ALA A 139 21.19 18.63 6.35
CA ALA A 139 20.68 19.90 5.78
C ALA A 139 19.72 19.62 4.61
N SER A 140 20.10 18.68 3.75
CA SER A 140 19.28 18.21 2.63
C SER A 140 17.97 17.59 3.11
N ALA A 141 18.04 16.71 4.11
CA ALA A 141 16.89 16.07 4.72
C ALA A 141 15.94 17.10 5.36
N LEU A 142 16.46 18.08 6.11
CA LEU A 142 15.66 19.14 6.74
C LEU A 142 14.91 19.98 5.70
N THR A 143 15.57 20.31 4.59
CA THR A 143 14.96 21.08 3.49
C THR A 143 13.80 20.31 2.85
N TYR A 144 14.03 19.05 2.47
CA TYR A 144 13.01 18.21 1.84
C TYR A 144 11.87 17.88 2.80
N PHE A 145 12.17 17.67 4.09
CA PHE A 145 11.19 17.35 5.13
C PHE A 145 10.11 18.41 5.28
N VAL A 146 10.48 19.68 5.26
CA VAL A 146 9.52 20.80 5.38
C VAL A 146 8.44 20.71 4.29
N TRP A 147 8.84 20.61 3.02
CA TRP A 147 7.92 20.54 1.89
C TRP A 147 7.09 19.27 1.90
N THR A 148 7.70 18.15 2.29
CA THR A 148 7.02 16.85 2.38
C THR A 148 5.96 16.87 3.47
N VAL A 149 6.26 17.39 4.66
CA VAL A 149 5.29 17.51 5.77
C VAL A 149 4.15 18.45 5.42
N LEU A 150 4.44 19.60 4.76
CA LEU A 150 3.41 20.52 4.27
C LEU A 150 2.47 19.86 3.24
N SER A 151 2.92 18.82 2.56
CA SER A 151 2.09 18.08 1.59
C SER A 151 1.15 17.07 2.24
N PHE A 152 1.28 16.74 3.54
CA PHE A 152 0.48 15.69 4.20
C PHE A 152 -1.03 15.96 4.21
N PRO A 153 -1.54 17.20 4.43
CA PRO A 153 -2.97 17.47 4.32
C PRO A 153 -3.53 17.15 2.94
N PHE A 154 -2.80 17.51 1.89
CA PHE A 154 -3.19 17.21 0.52
C PHE A 154 -3.16 15.69 0.24
N LEU A 155 -2.13 15.01 0.73
CA LEU A 155 -2.03 13.56 0.62
C LEU A 155 -3.19 12.85 1.34
N ALA A 156 -3.57 13.30 2.52
CA ALA A 156 -4.69 12.76 3.30
C ALA A 156 -6.02 12.95 2.55
N VAL A 157 -6.27 14.15 1.99
CA VAL A 157 -7.44 14.44 1.15
C VAL A 157 -7.46 13.58 -0.11
N TYR A 158 -6.32 13.46 -0.80
CA TYR A 158 -6.18 12.62 -2.00
C TYR A 158 -6.53 11.16 -1.69
N ASN A 159 -5.91 10.55 -0.68
CA ASN A 159 -6.12 9.15 -0.31
C ASN A 159 -7.58 8.89 0.08
N SER A 160 -8.18 9.78 0.87
CA SER A 160 -9.57 9.68 1.31
C SER A 160 -10.54 9.81 0.13
N SER A 161 -10.36 10.78 -0.74
CA SER A 161 -11.18 10.98 -1.94
C SER A 161 -11.06 9.80 -2.90
N ALA A 162 -9.83 9.34 -3.18
CA ALA A 162 -9.59 8.19 -4.04
C ALA A 162 -10.25 6.91 -3.49
N ALA A 163 -10.19 6.69 -2.17
CA ALA A 163 -10.83 5.56 -1.52
C ALA A 163 -12.36 5.62 -1.61
N LEU A 164 -12.95 6.81 -1.49
CA LEU A 164 -14.38 7.04 -1.67
C LEU A 164 -14.82 6.79 -3.12
N PHE A 165 -14.10 7.31 -4.11
CA PHE A 165 -14.41 7.01 -5.52
C PHE A 165 -14.29 5.53 -5.84
N ARG A 166 -13.30 4.83 -5.28
CA ARG A 166 -13.20 3.37 -5.39
C ARG A 166 -14.38 2.66 -4.74
N SER A 167 -14.83 3.12 -3.56
CA SER A 167 -16.00 2.53 -2.88
C SER A 167 -17.30 2.65 -3.66
N MET A 168 -17.40 3.68 -4.53
CA MET A 168 -18.49 3.86 -5.51
C MET A 168 -18.29 3.06 -6.81
N GLY A 169 -17.17 2.34 -6.96
CA GLY A 169 -16.84 1.62 -8.19
C GLY A 169 -16.16 2.46 -9.28
N ASN A 170 -15.86 3.74 -9.02
CA ASN A 170 -15.25 4.64 -9.99
C ASN A 170 -13.71 4.72 -9.83
N SER A 171 -13.03 3.62 -10.08
CA SER A 171 -11.56 3.58 -10.07
C SER A 171 -10.90 4.31 -11.25
N LYS A 172 -11.66 4.56 -12.33
CA LYS A 172 -11.14 5.28 -13.50
C LYS A 172 -10.79 6.73 -13.17
N LEU A 173 -11.59 7.40 -12.33
CA LEU A 173 -11.31 8.78 -11.93
C LEU A 173 -10.04 8.84 -11.05
N SER A 174 -9.89 7.92 -10.09
CA SER A 174 -8.68 7.80 -9.28
C SER A 174 -7.44 7.62 -10.15
N LEU A 175 -7.48 6.73 -11.15
CA LEU A 175 -6.40 6.53 -12.12
C LEU A 175 -6.07 7.81 -12.89
N LYS A 176 -7.08 8.49 -13.46
CA LYS A 176 -6.86 9.71 -14.26
C LYS A 176 -6.17 10.80 -13.43
N VAL A 177 -6.64 11.00 -12.19
CA VAL A 177 -6.05 12.01 -11.31
C VAL A 177 -4.66 11.58 -10.82
N SER A 178 -4.43 10.29 -10.60
CA SER A 178 -3.08 9.77 -10.33
C SER A 178 -2.12 10.06 -11.49
N ILE A 179 -2.52 9.83 -12.74
CA ILE A 179 -1.72 10.19 -13.93
C ILE A 179 -1.43 11.68 -13.94
N PHE A 180 -2.44 12.53 -13.74
CA PHE A 180 -2.27 14.00 -13.70
C PHE A 180 -1.28 14.43 -12.61
N MET A 181 -1.45 13.91 -11.39
CA MET A 181 -0.56 14.18 -10.26
C MET A 181 0.90 13.80 -10.58
N ASN A 182 1.08 12.68 -11.23
CA ASN A 182 2.39 12.15 -11.58
C ASN A 182 3.07 12.94 -12.70
N ILE A 183 2.33 13.33 -13.73
CA ILE A 183 2.84 14.24 -14.78
C ILE A 183 3.25 15.57 -14.15
N LEU A 184 2.42 16.11 -13.26
CA LEU A 184 2.71 17.36 -12.57
C LEU A 184 3.98 17.26 -11.70
N ASN A 185 4.21 16.11 -11.07
CA ASN A 185 5.42 15.86 -10.30
C ASN A 185 6.68 15.76 -11.19
N ILE A 186 6.63 14.98 -12.28
CA ILE A 186 7.77 14.85 -13.20
C ILE A 186 8.11 16.19 -13.84
N VAL A 187 7.09 16.92 -14.35
CA VAL A 187 7.29 18.24 -14.96
C VAL A 187 7.80 19.23 -13.92
N GLY A 188 7.24 19.22 -12.72
CA GLY A 188 7.68 20.05 -11.61
C GLY A 188 9.13 19.78 -11.23
N ASN A 189 9.53 18.52 -11.10
CA ASN A 189 10.93 18.15 -10.87
C ASN A 189 11.84 18.62 -12.01
N ALA A 190 11.44 18.41 -13.27
CA ALA A 190 12.22 18.85 -14.42
C ALA A 190 12.45 20.37 -14.42
N VAL A 191 11.39 21.14 -14.19
CA VAL A 191 11.47 22.61 -14.17
C VAL A 191 12.26 23.12 -12.96
N LEU A 192 12.01 22.58 -11.77
CA LEU A 192 12.59 23.11 -10.52
C LEU A 192 14.02 22.60 -10.27
N ILE A 193 14.32 21.33 -10.59
CA ILE A 193 15.65 20.76 -10.39
C ILE A 193 16.60 21.17 -11.51
N TYR A 194 16.20 20.98 -12.79
CA TYR A 194 17.09 21.19 -13.94
C TYR A 194 16.99 22.62 -14.50
N GLY A 195 15.78 23.21 -14.55
CA GLY A 195 15.55 24.56 -15.06
C GLY A 195 15.96 25.63 -14.05
N ALA A 196 15.25 25.73 -12.94
CA ALA A 196 15.48 26.73 -11.90
C ALA A 196 16.68 26.43 -10.99
N LYS A 197 17.21 25.18 -11.04
CA LYS A 197 18.37 24.71 -10.26
C LYS A 197 18.24 24.93 -8.74
N ILE A 198 17.01 24.80 -8.20
CA ILE A 198 16.74 25.00 -6.76
C ILE A 198 17.12 23.73 -5.94
N GLY A 199 17.64 22.69 -6.60
CA GLY A 199 18.12 21.49 -5.94
C GLY A 199 17.01 20.73 -5.20
N ILE A 200 17.29 20.31 -3.97
CA ILE A 200 16.38 19.45 -3.15
C ILE A 200 15.06 20.16 -2.81
N ALA A 201 15.09 21.49 -2.61
CA ALA A 201 13.86 22.25 -2.37
C ALA A 201 12.91 22.13 -3.58
N GLY A 202 13.46 22.07 -4.81
CA GLY A 202 12.68 21.86 -6.03
C GLY A 202 11.93 20.52 -6.03
N ALA A 203 12.58 19.42 -5.63
CA ALA A 203 11.93 18.12 -5.50
C ALA A 203 10.80 18.15 -4.46
N GLY A 204 11.03 18.79 -3.30
CA GLY A 204 10.03 18.94 -2.25
C GLY A 204 8.82 19.79 -2.68
N ILE A 205 9.06 20.92 -3.35
CA ILE A 205 8.00 21.81 -3.88
C ILE A 205 7.19 21.06 -4.96
N SER A 206 7.86 20.37 -5.86
CA SER A 206 7.20 19.56 -6.90
C SER A 206 6.28 18.51 -6.28
N THR A 207 6.74 17.81 -5.25
CA THR A 207 5.93 16.84 -4.48
C THR A 207 4.73 17.51 -3.81
N LEU A 208 4.90 18.69 -3.21
CA LEU A 208 3.80 19.45 -2.61
C LEU A 208 2.77 19.86 -3.66
N VAL A 209 3.21 20.47 -4.76
CA VAL A 209 2.33 20.97 -5.83
C VAL A 209 1.56 19.82 -6.49
N SER A 210 2.23 18.72 -6.77
CA SER A 210 1.58 17.56 -7.39
C SER A 210 0.52 16.92 -6.47
N ARG A 211 0.81 16.74 -5.18
CA ARG A 211 -0.14 16.25 -4.18
C ARG A 211 -1.31 17.22 -3.98
N ALA A 212 -1.03 18.53 -3.93
CA ALA A 212 -2.06 19.56 -3.86
C ALA A 212 -2.97 19.54 -5.09
N GLY A 213 -2.40 19.50 -6.30
CA GLY A 213 -3.16 19.41 -7.55
C GLY A 213 -4.07 18.18 -7.60
N GLY A 214 -3.53 16.99 -7.28
CA GLY A 214 -4.32 15.76 -7.23
C GLY A 214 -5.45 15.80 -6.19
N ALA A 215 -5.14 16.32 -4.99
CA ALA A 215 -6.11 16.49 -3.92
C ALA A 215 -7.25 17.45 -4.31
N ILE A 216 -6.91 18.61 -4.83
CA ILE A 216 -7.88 19.64 -5.26
C ILE A 216 -8.82 19.08 -6.33
N VAL A 217 -8.27 18.39 -7.34
CA VAL A 217 -9.07 17.81 -8.42
C VAL A 217 -10.04 16.75 -7.89
N LEU A 218 -9.58 15.76 -7.11
CA LEU A 218 -10.47 14.73 -6.56
C LEU A 218 -11.49 15.31 -5.59
N PHE A 219 -11.09 16.27 -4.75
CA PHE A 219 -11.98 16.94 -3.82
C PHE A 219 -13.06 17.74 -4.56
N ALA A 220 -12.70 18.48 -5.61
CA ALA A 220 -13.64 19.22 -6.42
C ALA A 220 -14.69 18.30 -7.09
N PHE A 221 -14.25 17.12 -7.59
CA PHE A 221 -15.19 16.13 -8.09
C PHE A 221 -16.11 15.56 -7.00
N LEU A 222 -15.60 15.39 -5.78
CA LEU A 222 -16.37 14.89 -4.66
C LEU A 222 -17.40 15.93 -4.13
N CYS A 223 -17.16 17.22 -4.38
CA CYS A 223 -18.09 18.32 -4.04
C CYS A 223 -19.20 18.51 -5.08
N LYS A 224 -19.03 17.96 -6.29
CA LYS A 224 -20.07 18.08 -7.33
C LYS A 224 -21.16 17.04 -7.11
N LYS A 225 -22.42 17.52 -7.07
CA LYS A 225 -23.63 16.67 -7.11
C LYS A 225 -23.82 16.16 -8.54
N ASN A 226 -22.96 15.24 -8.98
CA ASN A 226 -23.13 14.51 -10.24
C ASN A 226 -23.96 13.24 -9.94
N ASP A 227 -24.18 12.36 -10.94
CA ASP A 227 -24.84 11.04 -10.78
C ASP A 227 -24.12 10.09 -9.78
N SER A 228 -23.25 10.63 -8.93
CA SER A 228 -22.52 9.89 -7.89
C SER A 228 -23.38 9.78 -6.62
N ASP A 229 -23.51 8.58 -6.08
CA ASP A 229 -24.26 8.32 -4.84
C ASP A 229 -23.66 9.03 -3.62
N VAL A 230 -22.33 9.26 -3.64
CA VAL A 230 -21.59 9.92 -2.55
C VAL A 230 -20.97 11.22 -3.05
N TYR A 231 -21.36 12.31 -2.45
CA TYR A 231 -20.78 13.64 -2.64
C TYR A 231 -20.80 14.41 -1.31
N LEU A 232 -19.98 15.45 -1.20
CA LEU A 232 -19.88 16.25 0.02
C LEU A 232 -20.85 17.43 -0.07
N GLU A 233 -21.86 17.41 0.82
CA GLU A 233 -22.78 18.54 1.02
C GLU A 233 -22.32 19.40 2.20
N ASN A 234 -22.64 20.70 2.14
CA ASN A 234 -22.49 21.65 3.25
C ASN A 234 -21.12 21.56 3.96
N ILE A 235 -20.04 21.63 3.18
CA ILE A 235 -18.66 21.54 3.68
C ILE A 235 -18.35 22.63 4.71
N GLN A 236 -19.02 23.78 4.59
CA GLN A 236 -18.83 24.95 5.47
C GLN A 236 -19.36 24.74 6.90
N LYS A 237 -20.24 23.75 7.10
CA LYS A 237 -20.76 23.42 8.44
C LYS A 237 -20.00 22.20 8.97
N PRO A 238 -19.08 22.36 9.91
CA PRO A 238 -18.41 21.25 10.56
C PRO A 238 -19.42 20.46 11.39
N GLU A 239 -19.91 19.38 10.83
CA GLU A 239 -20.78 18.43 11.52
C GLU A 239 -19.89 17.29 12.03
N ILE A 240 -19.78 17.13 13.33
CA ILE A 240 -19.02 16.05 13.95
C ILE A 240 -20.00 14.98 14.42
N ASN A 241 -19.92 13.81 13.78
CA ASN A 241 -20.73 12.65 14.15
C ASN A 241 -19.84 11.57 14.79
N ILE A 242 -19.72 11.61 16.12
CA ILE A 242 -18.87 10.71 16.88
C ILE A 242 -19.17 9.21 16.60
N PRO A 243 -20.45 8.76 16.55
CA PRO A 243 -20.73 7.37 16.19
C PRO A 243 -20.17 6.96 14.83
N MET A 244 -20.28 7.81 13.81
CA MET A 244 -19.73 7.54 12.47
C MET A 244 -18.20 7.54 12.49
N ILE A 245 -17.58 8.51 13.18
CA ILE A 245 -16.13 8.56 13.40
C ILE A 245 -15.65 7.26 14.03
N ARG A 246 -16.31 6.79 15.08
CA ARG A 246 -15.95 5.54 15.77
C ARG A 246 -16.02 4.32 14.85
N ARG A 247 -17.00 4.26 13.94
CA ARG A 247 -17.09 3.21 12.93
C ARG A 247 -15.91 3.24 11.96
N ILE A 248 -15.56 4.42 11.44
CA ILE A 248 -14.40 4.58 10.54
C ILE A 248 -13.10 4.19 11.25
N LEU A 249 -12.90 4.69 12.48
CA LEU A 249 -11.70 4.41 13.26
C LEU A 249 -11.62 2.94 13.71
N SER A 250 -12.75 2.25 13.90
CA SER A 250 -12.76 0.82 14.24
C SER A 250 -12.13 -0.07 13.16
N VAL A 251 -12.08 0.42 11.91
CA VAL A 251 -11.38 -0.21 10.79
C VAL A 251 -10.03 0.45 10.55
N GLY A 252 -10.01 1.77 10.53
CA GLY A 252 -8.80 2.54 10.19
C GLY A 252 -7.67 2.35 11.19
N VAL A 253 -7.94 2.42 12.50
CA VAL A 253 -6.90 2.29 13.52
C VAL A 253 -6.23 0.92 13.53
N PRO A 254 -6.97 -0.22 13.55
CA PRO A 254 -6.33 -1.52 13.46
C PRO A 254 -5.53 -1.72 12.17
N SER A 255 -6.05 -1.23 11.03
CA SER A 255 -5.32 -1.27 9.75
C SER A 255 -4.04 -0.42 9.78
N GLY A 256 -4.09 0.74 10.44
CA GLY A 256 -2.93 1.61 10.64
C GLY A 256 -1.86 0.97 11.51
N ILE A 257 -2.26 0.35 12.62
CA ILE A 257 -1.36 -0.40 13.49
C ILE A 257 -0.70 -1.54 12.71
N GLU A 258 -1.48 -2.33 11.99
CA GLU A 258 -0.97 -3.44 11.18
C GLU A 258 0.08 -2.96 10.17
N ASN A 259 -0.20 -1.91 9.40
CA ASN A 259 0.71 -1.37 8.41
C ASN A 259 1.97 -0.77 9.05
N SER A 260 1.83 -0.02 10.14
CA SER A 260 2.97 0.60 10.83
C SER A 260 3.90 -0.44 11.43
N VAL A 261 3.35 -1.44 12.12
CA VAL A 261 4.12 -2.55 12.71
C VAL A 261 4.82 -3.37 11.62
N PHE A 262 4.15 -3.57 10.47
CA PHE A 262 4.76 -4.23 9.32
C PHE A 262 5.97 -3.45 8.77
N HIS A 263 5.86 -2.12 8.65
CA HIS A 263 6.98 -1.29 8.19
C HIS A 263 8.14 -1.27 9.18
N ILE A 264 7.86 -1.18 10.48
CA ILE A 264 8.89 -1.26 11.53
C ILE A 264 9.63 -2.60 11.45
N GLY A 265 8.90 -3.71 11.37
CA GLY A 265 9.50 -5.03 11.25
C GLY A 265 10.33 -5.20 9.99
N LYS A 266 9.88 -4.64 8.84
CA LYS A 266 10.66 -4.63 7.59
C LYS A 266 11.98 -3.87 7.74
N THR A 267 11.95 -2.73 8.44
CA THR A 267 13.15 -1.93 8.72
C THR A 267 14.13 -2.68 9.63
N LEU A 268 13.64 -3.39 10.64
CA LEU A 268 14.49 -4.23 11.51
C LEU A 268 15.14 -5.37 10.74
N VAL A 269 14.40 -6.05 9.86
CA VAL A 269 14.97 -7.09 8.99
C VAL A 269 16.06 -6.51 8.08
N GLN A 270 15.85 -5.31 7.54
CA GLN A 270 16.87 -4.63 6.74
C GLN A 270 18.12 -4.29 7.57
N ALA A 271 17.96 -3.94 8.84
CA ALA A 271 19.09 -3.70 9.75
C ALA A 271 19.89 -4.98 10.03
N PHE A 272 19.26 -6.17 10.12
CA PHE A 272 20.00 -7.44 10.26
C PHE A 272 20.82 -7.74 9.02
N LEU A 273 20.26 -7.46 7.84
CA LEU A 273 20.93 -7.71 6.57
C LEU A 273 22.19 -6.89 6.36
N SER A 274 22.32 -5.74 7.04
CA SER A 274 23.54 -4.91 6.94
C SER A 274 24.80 -5.62 7.44
N GLY A 275 24.64 -6.62 8.29
CA GLY A 275 25.74 -7.46 8.77
C GLY A 275 26.18 -8.59 7.82
N PHE A 276 25.47 -8.83 6.69
CA PHE A 276 25.74 -9.97 5.79
C PHE A 276 26.63 -9.61 4.59
N GLY A 277 27.14 -8.39 4.55
CA GLY A 277 27.99 -7.89 3.46
C GLY A 277 27.21 -7.19 2.33
N THR A 278 27.97 -6.47 1.51
CA THR A 278 27.40 -5.60 0.46
C THR A 278 26.67 -6.38 -0.63
N ALA A 279 27.15 -7.58 -0.98
CA ALA A 279 26.52 -8.45 -1.97
C ALA A 279 25.11 -8.89 -1.54
N ALA A 280 24.94 -9.28 -0.26
CA ALA A 280 23.65 -9.67 0.29
C ALA A 280 22.66 -8.50 0.35
N ILE A 281 23.12 -7.31 0.75
CA ILE A 281 22.29 -6.08 0.77
C ILE A 281 21.81 -5.75 -0.64
N ALA A 282 22.70 -5.76 -1.63
CA ALA A 282 22.37 -5.46 -3.02
C ALA A 282 21.39 -6.49 -3.59
N ALA A 283 21.63 -7.79 -3.36
CA ALA A 283 20.75 -8.86 -3.78
C ALA A 283 19.34 -8.73 -3.19
N ASN A 284 19.25 -8.43 -1.88
CA ASN A 284 17.96 -8.21 -1.20
C ASN A 284 17.20 -6.99 -1.76
N ALA A 285 17.89 -5.88 -2.00
CA ALA A 285 17.28 -4.66 -2.54
C ALA A 285 16.67 -4.91 -3.93
N ILE A 286 17.41 -5.58 -4.82
CA ILE A 286 16.95 -5.89 -6.17
C ILE A 286 15.78 -6.88 -6.14
N THR A 287 15.89 -7.94 -5.32
CA THR A 287 14.78 -8.90 -5.18
C THR A 287 13.51 -8.22 -4.67
N ASN A 288 13.60 -7.34 -3.67
CA ASN A 288 12.45 -6.57 -3.17
C ASN A 288 11.83 -5.67 -4.27
N THR A 289 12.67 -5.02 -5.09
CA THR A 289 12.21 -4.19 -6.20
C THR A 289 11.44 -5.03 -7.22
N VAL A 290 12.02 -6.15 -7.67
CA VAL A 290 11.41 -7.05 -8.63
C VAL A 290 10.13 -7.69 -8.07
N ALA A 291 10.14 -8.13 -6.81
CA ALA A 291 8.96 -8.69 -6.13
C ALA A 291 7.82 -7.68 -6.02
N SER A 292 8.12 -6.40 -5.85
CA SER A 292 7.12 -5.34 -5.78
C SER A 292 6.29 -5.25 -7.08
N PHE A 293 6.90 -5.44 -8.25
CA PHE A 293 6.16 -5.51 -9.52
C PHE A 293 5.24 -6.73 -9.60
N SER A 294 5.69 -7.89 -9.09
CA SER A 294 4.86 -9.09 -9.02
C SER A 294 3.64 -8.92 -8.12
N ASN A 295 3.69 -8.05 -7.10
CA ASN A 295 2.62 -7.82 -6.15
C ASN A 295 1.52 -6.87 -6.68
N ILE A 296 1.74 -6.18 -7.80
CA ILE A 296 0.79 -5.19 -8.36
C ILE A 296 -0.63 -5.75 -8.54
N PRO A 297 -0.84 -6.92 -9.20
CA PRO A 297 -2.18 -7.45 -9.36
C PRO A 297 -2.87 -7.75 -8.02
N GLY A 298 -2.13 -8.33 -7.07
CA GLY A 298 -2.66 -8.67 -5.75
C GLY A 298 -3.08 -7.45 -4.94
N ASN A 299 -2.29 -6.38 -4.96
CA ASN A 299 -2.61 -5.11 -4.31
C ASN A 299 -3.86 -4.46 -4.94
N ALA A 300 -3.92 -4.40 -6.26
CA ALA A 300 -5.05 -3.81 -6.99
C ALA A 300 -6.37 -4.57 -6.73
N ILE A 301 -6.34 -5.90 -6.77
CA ILE A 301 -7.50 -6.74 -6.47
C ILE A 301 -7.88 -6.61 -4.99
N GLY A 302 -6.91 -6.50 -4.10
CA GLY A 302 -7.14 -6.23 -2.68
C GLY A 302 -7.94 -4.95 -2.45
N LEU A 303 -7.57 -3.84 -3.11
CA LEU A 303 -8.32 -2.58 -3.06
C LEU A 303 -9.74 -2.74 -3.64
N GLY A 304 -9.88 -3.42 -4.78
CA GLY A 304 -11.18 -3.70 -5.40
C GLY A 304 -12.07 -4.59 -4.53
N SER A 305 -11.48 -5.51 -3.76
CA SER A 305 -12.19 -6.39 -2.83
C SER A 305 -12.93 -5.63 -1.74
N VAL A 306 -12.36 -4.52 -1.25
CA VAL A 306 -13.00 -3.66 -0.25
C VAL A 306 -14.34 -3.13 -0.77
N THR A 307 -14.38 -2.70 -2.03
CA THR A 307 -15.62 -2.21 -2.67
C THR A 307 -16.64 -3.32 -2.87
N VAL A 308 -16.23 -4.40 -3.55
CA VAL A 308 -17.14 -5.46 -3.97
C VAL A 308 -17.70 -6.23 -2.77
N VAL A 309 -16.83 -6.68 -1.89
CA VAL A 309 -17.25 -7.46 -0.71
C VAL A 309 -17.95 -6.56 0.30
N GLY A 310 -17.48 -5.31 0.49
CA GLY A 310 -18.11 -4.35 1.39
C GLY A 310 -19.57 -4.05 1.00
N GLN A 311 -19.84 -3.82 -0.29
CA GLN A 311 -21.21 -3.61 -0.77
C GLN A 311 -22.07 -4.88 -0.64
N CYS A 312 -21.51 -6.08 -0.88
CA CYS A 312 -22.25 -7.34 -0.66
C CYS A 312 -22.65 -7.51 0.80
N ILE A 313 -21.75 -7.22 1.74
CA ILE A 313 -22.02 -7.29 3.18
C ILE A 313 -23.05 -6.24 3.59
N GLY A 314 -22.93 -5.02 3.06
CA GLY A 314 -23.91 -3.95 3.29
C GLY A 314 -25.32 -4.31 2.81
N ALA A 315 -25.42 -4.95 1.65
CA ALA A 315 -26.67 -5.45 1.06
C ALA A 315 -27.22 -6.72 1.73
N ASP A 316 -26.56 -7.21 2.78
CA ASP A 316 -26.87 -8.49 3.46
C ASP A 316 -26.80 -9.74 2.56
N LYS A 317 -26.14 -9.63 1.40
CA LYS A 317 -25.95 -10.71 0.44
C LYS A 317 -24.70 -11.55 0.80
N LYS A 318 -24.71 -12.19 1.97
CA LYS A 318 -23.56 -12.96 2.51
C LYS A 318 -23.06 -14.05 1.55
N LYS A 319 -23.96 -14.75 0.84
CA LYS A 319 -23.60 -15.76 -0.15
C LYS A 319 -22.76 -15.15 -1.29
N GLN A 320 -23.21 -14.01 -1.82
CA GLN A 320 -22.50 -13.30 -2.89
C GLN A 320 -21.16 -12.75 -2.42
N ALA A 321 -21.07 -12.28 -1.16
CA ALA A 321 -19.79 -11.86 -0.57
C ALA A 321 -18.73 -12.98 -0.61
N VAL A 322 -19.12 -14.22 -0.28
CA VAL A 322 -18.24 -15.40 -0.37
C VAL A 322 -17.90 -15.73 -1.83
N GLN A 323 -18.87 -15.69 -2.74
CA GLN A 323 -18.66 -15.98 -4.17
C GLN A 323 -17.69 -14.97 -4.79
N TYR A 324 -17.92 -13.66 -4.60
CA TYR A 324 -17.02 -12.62 -5.09
C TYR A 324 -15.65 -12.66 -4.42
N GLY A 325 -15.58 -12.89 -3.10
CA GLY A 325 -14.30 -13.07 -2.41
C GLY A 325 -13.50 -14.22 -3.00
N SER A 326 -14.13 -15.37 -3.23
CA SER A 326 -13.49 -16.53 -3.87
C SER A 326 -13.08 -16.26 -5.32
N LEU A 327 -13.92 -15.56 -6.10
CA LEU A 327 -13.61 -15.19 -7.47
C LEU A 327 -12.42 -14.25 -7.55
N LEU A 328 -12.42 -13.19 -6.73
CA LEU A 328 -11.32 -12.23 -6.67
C LEU A 328 -10.01 -12.89 -6.27
N MET A 329 -10.04 -13.82 -5.33
CA MET A 329 -8.87 -14.62 -4.96
C MET A 329 -8.38 -15.50 -6.11
N LYS A 330 -9.27 -16.15 -6.88
CA LYS A 330 -8.88 -16.93 -8.07
C LYS A 330 -8.20 -16.05 -9.13
N ILE A 331 -8.75 -14.86 -9.37
CA ILE A 331 -8.16 -13.90 -10.30
C ILE A 331 -6.79 -13.45 -9.79
N THR A 332 -6.65 -13.21 -8.48
CA THR A 332 -5.36 -12.86 -7.87
C THR A 332 -4.33 -13.96 -8.08
N TYR A 333 -4.68 -15.22 -7.77
CA TYR A 333 -3.76 -16.34 -7.99
C TYR A 333 -3.32 -16.45 -9.45
N LEU A 334 -4.27 -16.37 -10.38
CA LEU A 334 -3.98 -16.53 -11.80
C LEU A 334 -3.12 -15.37 -12.34
N SER A 335 -3.45 -14.13 -11.97
CA SER A 335 -2.69 -12.95 -12.42
C SER A 335 -1.31 -12.90 -11.79
N MET A 336 -1.17 -13.19 -10.50
CA MET A 336 0.13 -13.23 -9.84
C MET A 336 0.98 -14.39 -10.32
N PHE A 337 0.39 -15.57 -10.58
CA PHE A 337 1.11 -16.69 -11.20
C PHE A 337 1.67 -16.30 -12.57
N ALA A 338 0.86 -15.68 -13.42
CA ALA A 338 1.31 -15.24 -14.74
C ALA A 338 2.47 -14.23 -14.66
N VAL A 339 2.35 -13.21 -13.81
CA VAL A 339 3.41 -12.20 -13.64
C VAL A 339 4.66 -12.81 -12.99
N SER A 340 4.49 -13.63 -11.95
CA SER A 340 5.62 -14.31 -11.29
C SER A 340 6.34 -15.28 -12.22
N ALA A 341 5.62 -16.01 -13.08
CA ALA A 341 6.21 -16.89 -14.08
C ALA A 341 7.04 -16.12 -15.11
N LEU A 342 6.51 -14.98 -15.60
CA LEU A 342 7.26 -14.09 -16.49
C LEU A 342 8.55 -13.58 -15.82
N ILE A 343 8.46 -13.07 -14.59
CA ILE A 343 9.62 -12.60 -13.85
C ILE A 343 10.61 -13.73 -13.58
N PHE A 344 10.13 -14.92 -13.24
CA PHE A 344 10.99 -16.09 -13.00
C PHE A 344 11.82 -16.46 -14.25
N ILE A 345 11.19 -16.48 -15.44
CA ILE A 345 11.85 -16.77 -16.71
C ILE A 345 12.86 -15.66 -17.04
N PHE A 346 12.47 -14.41 -16.92
CA PHE A 346 13.29 -13.25 -17.25
C PHE A 346 14.21 -12.79 -16.11
N THR A 347 14.30 -13.52 -14.98
CA THR A 347 15.16 -13.16 -13.84
C THR A 347 16.60 -12.85 -14.24
N PRO A 348 17.30 -13.66 -15.07
CA PRO A 348 18.70 -13.36 -15.43
C PRO A 348 18.83 -12.03 -16.17
N PHE A 349 17.88 -11.72 -17.06
CA PHE A 349 17.83 -10.45 -17.80
C PHE A 349 17.54 -9.27 -16.84
N LEU A 350 16.51 -9.39 -15.99
CA LEU A 350 16.13 -8.34 -15.07
C LEU A 350 17.24 -8.01 -14.07
N VAL A 351 17.86 -9.04 -13.50
CA VAL A 351 19.01 -8.85 -12.57
C VAL A 351 20.24 -8.32 -13.32
N GLY A 352 20.42 -8.69 -14.59
CA GLY A 352 21.48 -8.21 -15.45
C GLY A 352 21.41 -6.71 -15.80
N LEU A 353 20.24 -6.07 -15.67
CA LEU A 353 20.08 -4.62 -15.86
C LEU A 353 20.79 -3.81 -14.76
N PHE A 354 21.08 -4.44 -13.62
CA PHE A 354 21.77 -3.79 -12.51
C PHE A 354 23.28 -4.09 -12.56
N LYS A 355 24.09 -3.06 -12.27
CA LYS A 355 25.55 -3.21 -12.18
C LYS A 355 25.93 -3.87 -10.85
N LEU A 356 25.92 -5.20 -10.82
CA LEU A 356 26.20 -6.01 -9.63
C LEU A 356 27.54 -6.74 -9.77
N SER A 357 28.16 -7.04 -8.63
CA SER A 357 29.22 -8.06 -8.56
C SER A 357 28.66 -9.44 -8.93
N ASP A 358 29.50 -10.36 -9.39
CA ASP A 358 29.08 -11.70 -9.79
C ASP A 358 28.42 -12.46 -8.62
N GLU A 359 28.94 -12.31 -7.40
CA GLU A 359 28.36 -12.86 -6.18
C GLU A 359 26.94 -12.31 -5.94
N ALA A 360 26.77 -10.99 -5.97
CA ALA A 360 25.46 -10.35 -5.77
C ALA A 360 24.46 -10.74 -6.87
N ARG A 361 24.92 -10.93 -8.11
CA ARG A 361 24.09 -11.35 -9.24
C ARG A 361 23.57 -12.77 -9.06
N VAL A 362 24.42 -13.70 -8.63
CA VAL A 362 24.02 -15.09 -8.36
C VAL A 362 23.02 -15.14 -7.22
N LEU A 363 23.29 -14.44 -6.12
CA LEU A 363 22.40 -14.35 -4.97
C LEU A 363 21.04 -13.73 -5.34
N ALA A 364 21.04 -12.58 -6.02
CA ALA A 364 19.80 -11.91 -6.46
C ALA A 364 18.97 -12.81 -7.37
N SER A 365 19.60 -13.50 -8.31
CA SER A 365 18.91 -14.41 -9.23
C SER A 365 18.29 -15.61 -8.49
N GLY A 366 19.01 -16.22 -7.57
CA GLY A 366 18.55 -17.35 -6.77
C GLY A 366 17.37 -16.96 -5.89
N ILE A 367 17.48 -15.85 -5.13
CA ILE A 367 16.45 -15.40 -4.21
C ILE A 367 15.23 -14.89 -4.98
N THR A 368 15.42 -14.17 -6.09
CA THR A 368 14.28 -13.72 -6.91
C THR A 368 13.48 -14.91 -7.43
N ARG A 369 14.12 -15.97 -7.93
CA ARG A 369 13.42 -17.16 -8.40
C ARG A 369 12.63 -17.86 -7.29
N THR A 370 13.24 -18.07 -6.12
CA THR A 370 12.53 -18.67 -4.97
C THR A 370 11.38 -17.77 -4.50
N CYS A 371 11.59 -16.45 -4.50
CA CYS A 371 10.56 -15.47 -4.19
C CYS A 371 9.38 -15.55 -5.16
N MET A 372 9.60 -15.67 -6.46
CA MET A 372 8.53 -15.76 -7.46
C MET A 372 7.68 -17.01 -7.28
N ILE A 373 8.27 -18.14 -6.93
CA ILE A 373 7.53 -19.37 -6.58
C ILE A 373 6.67 -19.13 -5.35
N ALA A 374 7.26 -18.63 -4.27
CA ALA A 374 6.54 -18.34 -3.03
C ALA A 374 5.43 -17.27 -3.23
N ASN A 375 5.71 -16.26 -4.03
CA ASN A 375 4.79 -15.16 -4.32
C ASN A 375 3.54 -15.64 -5.05
N SER A 376 3.69 -16.53 -6.03
CA SER A 376 2.56 -17.06 -6.79
C SER A 376 1.62 -17.91 -5.96
N VAL A 377 2.12 -18.60 -4.92
CA VAL A 377 1.36 -19.56 -4.10
C VAL A 377 0.90 -18.97 -2.77
N LEU A 378 1.79 -18.28 -2.06
CA LEU A 378 1.55 -17.88 -0.66
C LEU A 378 1.02 -16.45 -0.53
N TRP A 379 1.52 -15.51 -1.34
CA TRP A 379 1.26 -14.09 -1.18
C TRP A 379 -0.23 -13.70 -1.33
N PRO A 380 -1.01 -14.26 -2.28
CA PRO A 380 -2.43 -13.90 -2.42
C PRO A 380 -3.22 -14.12 -1.14
N MET A 381 -3.00 -15.25 -0.47
CA MET A 381 -3.70 -15.58 0.76
C MET A 381 -3.20 -14.75 1.94
N ALA A 382 -1.91 -14.41 1.96
CA ALA A 382 -1.30 -13.65 3.04
C ALA A 382 -1.63 -12.14 2.99
N PHE A 383 -1.80 -11.54 1.80
CA PHE A 383 -1.93 -10.08 1.64
C PHE A 383 -3.18 -9.59 0.91
N THR A 384 -3.76 -10.38 -0.01
CA THR A 384 -5.02 -10.01 -0.66
C THR A 384 -6.24 -10.42 0.16
N MET A 385 -6.25 -11.64 0.72
CA MET A 385 -7.35 -12.17 1.52
C MET A 385 -7.70 -11.28 2.74
N PRO A 386 -6.75 -10.68 3.48
CA PRO A 386 -7.09 -9.75 4.57
C PRO A 386 -7.99 -8.60 4.13
N ASN A 387 -7.89 -8.11 2.88
CA ASN A 387 -8.76 -7.04 2.39
C ASN A 387 -10.21 -7.50 2.23
N VAL A 388 -10.44 -8.77 1.84
CA VAL A 388 -11.76 -9.40 1.82
C VAL A 388 -12.37 -9.46 3.23
N LEU A 389 -11.57 -9.87 4.23
CA LEU A 389 -12.01 -9.96 5.63
C LEU A 389 -12.27 -8.56 6.22
N ARG A 390 -11.40 -7.57 5.93
CA ARG A 390 -11.57 -6.16 6.36
C ARG A 390 -12.82 -5.53 5.76
N ALA A 391 -13.15 -5.83 4.51
CA ALA A 391 -14.35 -5.34 3.85
C ALA A 391 -15.64 -5.71 4.61
N ALA A 392 -15.64 -6.84 5.31
CA ALA A 392 -16.74 -7.26 6.18
C ALA A 392 -16.67 -6.70 7.61
N GLY A 393 -15.53 -6.10 8.01
CA GLY A 393 -15.32 -5.57 9.35
C GLY A 393 -14.45 -6.42 10.28
N ASP A 394 -13.92 -7.55 9.80
CA ASP A 394 -13.09 -8.46 10.62
C ASP A 394 -11.61 -7.99 10.71
N VAL A 395 -11.44 -6.71 11.05
CA VAL A 395 -10.15 -6.01 10.99
C VAL A 395 -9.24 -6.37 12.17
N LYS A 396 -9.81 -6.58 13.36
CA LYS A 396 -9.03 -6.94 14.55
C LYS A 396 -8.33 -8.29 14.36
N PHE A 397 -9.03 -9.25 13.76
CA PHE A 397 -8.44 -10.56 13.47
C PHE A 397 -7.27 -10.43 12.48
N THR A 398 -7.44 -9.68 11.39
CA THR A 398 -6.35 -9.49 10.41
C THR A 398 -5.15 -8.80 11.03
N MET A 399 -5.36 -7.74 11.81
CA MET A 399 -4.30 -7.03 12.53
C MET A 399 -3.53 -7.95 13.47
N ILE A 400 -4.21 -8.71 14.34
CA ILE A 400 -3.57 -9.58 15.33
C ILE A 400 -2.74 -10.66 14.64
N VAL A 401 -3.33 -11.37 13.66
CA VAL A 401 -2.62 -12.43 12.92
C VAL A 401 -1.41 -11.89 12.18
N SER A 402 -1.57 -10.76 11.47
CA SER A 402 -0.46 -10.14 10.73
C SER A 402 0.67 -9.71 11.64
N ASN A 403 0.35 -9.09 12.80
CA ASN A 403 1.37 -8.62 13.73
C ASN A 403 2.11 -9.77 14.41
N ILE A 404 1.40 -10.77 14.92
CA ILE A 404 2.03 -11.96 15.53
C ILE A 404 2.93 -12.64 14.50
N SER A 405 2.41 -12.88 13.29
CA SER A 405 3.18 -13.53 12.23
C SER A 405 4.43 -12.77 11.85
N MET A 406 4.32 -11.45 11.69
CA MET A 406 5.43 -10.57 11.36
C MET A 406 6.55 -10.64 12.40
N TRP A 407 6.22 -10.53 13.68
CA TRP A 407 7.23 -10.53 14.74
C TRP A 407 7.80 -11.91 15.02
N ALA A 408 6.96 -12.95 15.04
CA ALA A 408 7.42 -14.31 15.33
C ALA A 408 8.29 -14.89 14.20
N PHE A 409 7.81 -14.80 12.95
CA PHE A 409 8.48 -15.50 11.84
C PHE A 409 9.43 -14.55 11.06
N ARG A 410 8.95 -13.35 10.69
CA ARG A 410 9.76 -12.49 9.83
C ARG A 410 10.86 -11.75 10.58
N VAL A 411 10.66 -11.37 11.85
CA VAL A 411 11.69 -10.70 12.64
C VAL A 411 12.47 -11.71 13.46
N LEU A 412 11.83 -12.36 14.45
CA LEU A 412 12.54 -13.22 15.42
C LEU A 412 13.12 -14.47 14.76
N PHE A 413 12.32 -15.23 14.03
CA PHE A 413 12.79 -16.47 13.41
C PHE A 413 13.85 -16.21 12.32
N SER A 414 13.66 -15.18 11.50
CA SER A 414 14.69 -14.78 10.51
C SER A 414 16.00 -14.39 11.19
N TYR A 415 15.95 -13.67 12.30
CA TYR A 415 17.14 -13.33 13.08
C TYR A 415 17.83 -14.60 13.63
N LEU A 416 17.08 -15.46 14.29
CA LEU A 416 17.63 -16.69 14.89
C LEU A 416 18.28 -17.61 13.86
N ILE A 417 17.58 -17.89 12.74
CA ILE A 417 18.11 -18.80 11.71
C ILE A 417 19.33 -18.21 11.01
N SER A 418 19.30 -16.92 10.70
CA SER A 418 20.45 -16.27 10.05
C SER A 418 21.66 -16.18 10.98
N HIS A 419 21.43 -15.88 12.25
CA HIS A 419 22.50 -15.85 13.26
C HIS A 419 23.10 -17.25 13.48
N TYR A 420 22.27 -18.29 13.58
CA TYR A 420 22.71 -19.68 13.69
C TYR A 420 23.56 -20.11 12.48
N ILE A 421 23.14 -19.75 11.26
CA ILE A 421 23.89 -20.05 10.03
C ILE A 421 25.27 -19.37 10.09
N LEU A 422 25.37 -18.10 10.50
CA LEU A 422 26.62 -17.37 10.61
C LEU A 422 27.55 -17.94 11.68
N LEU A 423 27.00 -18.43 12.81
CA LEU A 423 27.79 -19.10 13.84
C LEU A 423 28.37 -20.43 13.36
N CYS A 424 27.57 -21.22 12.62
CA CYS A 424 28.04 -22.52 12.12
C CYS A 424 28.97 -22.42 10.90
N LYS A 425 28.76 -21.42 10.04
CA LYS A 425 29.50 -21.21 8.78
C LYS A 425 29.73 -19.71 8.52
N PRO A 426 30.69 -19.05 9.18
CA PRO A 426 30.93 -17.62 9.01
C PRO A 426 31.23 -17.19 7.57
N SER A 427 31.87 -18.09 6.77
CA SER A 427 32.17 -17.83 5.36
C SER A 427 30.96 -17.92 4.42
N ALA A 428 29.82 -18.38 4.91
CA ALA A 428 28.61 -18.60 4.11
C ALA A 428 27.51 -17.55 4.36
N SER A 429 27.88 -16.27 4.39
CA SER A 429 26.96 -15.14 4.59
C SER A 429 25.77 -15.13 3.60
N HIS A 430 25.98 -15.68 2.38
CA HIS A 430 24.93 -15.87 1.40
C HIS A 430 23.80 -16.80 1.88
N LEU A 431 24.12 -17.85 2.67
CA LEU A 431 23.08 -18.74 3.24
C LEU A 431 22.25 -18.04 4.31
N ALA A 432 22.84 -17.10 5.07
CA ALA A 432 22.10 -16.31 6.05
C ALA A 432 20.98 -15.46 5.39
N LEU A 433 21.25 -14.93 4.19
CA LEU A 433 20.24 -14.21 3.41
C LEU A 433 19.06 -15.13 3.01
N TYR A 434 19.34 -16.37 2.57
CA TYR A 434 18.26 -17.35 2.32
C TYR A 434 17.48 -17.69 3.58
N GLY A 435 18.13 -17.73 4.76
CA GLY A 435 17.49 -17.92 6.05
C GLY A 435 16.48 -16.81 6.37
N VAL A 436 16.82 -15.56 6.09
CA VAL A 436 15.90 -14.41 6.24
C VAL A 436 14.68 -14.54 5.32
N TRP A 437 14.90 -14.89 4.05
CA TRP A 437 13.79 -15.08 3.11
C TRP A 437 12.92 -16.29 3.48
N PHE A 438 13.52 -17.35 4.00
CA PHE A 438 12.76 -18.50 4.51
C PHE A 438 11.84 -18.12 5.67
N GLY A 439 12.33 -17.32 6.64
CA GLY A 439 11.49 -16.78 7.72
C GLY A 439 10.32 -15.93 7.17
N MET A 440 10.56 -15.18 6.10
CA MET A 440 9.54 -14.41 5.42
C MET A 440 8.48 -15.31 4.73
N TYR A 441 8.89 -16.44 4.14
CA TYR A 441 7.95 -17.40 3.56
C TYR A 441 7.11 -18.10 4.63
N LEU A 442 7.70 -18.42 5.79
CA LEU A 442 6.96 -18.94 6.93
C LEU A 442 5.91 -17.96 7.47
N ASP A 443 6.26 -16.66 7.53
CA ASP A 443 5.29 -15.59 7.82
C ASP A 443 4.09 -15.66 6.86
N TRP A 444 4.32 -15.80 5.56
CA TRP A 444 3.24 -15.88 4.56
C TRP A 444 2.41 -17.16 4.67
N VAL A 445 3.03 -18.30 4.95
CA VAL A 445 2.32 -19.58 5.19
C VAL A 445 1.41 -19.47 6.40
N PHE A 446 1.96 -19.01 7.54
CA PHE A 446 1.21 -18.93 8.80
C PHE A 446 0.00 -18.00 8.69
N ARG A 447 0.21 -16.76 8.25
CA ARG A 447 -0.90 -15.81 8.10
C ARG A 447 -1.89 -16.25 7.03
N GLY A 448 -1.40 -16.77 5.90
CA GLY A 448 -2.24 -17.27 4.82
C GLY A 448 -3.12 -18.42 5.25
N ALA A 449 -2.59 -19.38 6.02
CA ALA A 449 -3.36 -20.49 6.57
C ALA A 449 -4.47 -20.01 7.52
N LEU A 450 -4.15 -19.09 8.44
CA LEU A 450 -5.14 -18.54 9.38
C LEU A 450 -6.22 -17.73 8.67
N PHE A 451 -5.88 -16.93 7.66
CA PHE A 451 -6.86 -16.19 6.87
C PHE A 451 -7.73 -17.12 6.03
N PHE A 452 -7.16 -18.19 5.46
CA PHE A 452 -7.92 -19.20 4.74
C PHE A 452 -8.92 -19.91 5.65
N ILE A 453 -8.49 -20.36 6.83
CA ILE A 453 -9.36 -20.98 7.83
C ILE A 453 -10.48 -20.01 8.24
N ARG A 454 -10.15 -18.74 8.49
CA ARG A 454 -11.11 -17.70 8.85
C ARG A 454 -12.15 -17.48 7.76
N PHE A 455 -11.70 -17.40 6.50
CA PHE A 455 -12.58 -17.26 5.34
C PHE A 455 -13.50 -18.49 5.19
N LYS A 456 -12.95 -19.70 5.27
CA LYS A 456 -13.69 -20.96 5.15
C LYS A 456 -14.76 -21.15 6.24
N ASN A 457 -14.43 -20.79 7.47
CA ASN A 457 -15.34 -20.89 8.62
C ASN A 457 -16.46 -19.84 8.61
N ARG A 458 -16.45 -18.89 7.67
CA ARG A 458 -17.47 -17.84 7.46
C ARG A 458 -17.71 -16.93 8.68
N LYS A 459 -16.93 -17.00 9.76
CA LYS A 459 -17.08 -16.18 10.97
C LYS A 459 -16.87 -14.69 10.74
N TRP A 460 -16.27 -14.31 9.61
CA TRP A 460 -16.06 -12.94 9.19
C TRP A 460 -17.35 -12.25 8.67
N LEU A 461 -18.35 -13.05 8.21
CA LEU A 461 -19.61 -12.54 7.67
C LEU A 461 -20.52 -11.88 8.73
N ASP A 462 -20.28 -12.16 10.02
CA ASP A 462 -21.08 -11.63 11.13
C ASP A 462 -20.42 -10.41 11.79
N LYS A 463 -19.40 -9.84 11.16
CA LYS A 463 -18.64 -8.66 11.65
C LYS A 463 -19.06 -7.34 11.02
N LYS A 464 -20.28 -7.26 10.47
CA LYS A 464 -20.85 -6.04 9.87
C LYS A 464 -20.66 -4.82 10.77
N ILE A 465 -20.26 -3.67 10.18
CA ILE A 465 -19.93 -2.44 10.93
C ILE A 465 -21.13 -1.50 11.02
N ILE A 466 -22.05 -1.54 10.06
CA ILE A 466 -23.22 -0.68 9.93
C ILE A 466 -24.49 -1.35 10.48
#